data_f242dce4b8d44d36d6a97d4ee0bdc666
#
_entry.id   f242dce4b8d44d36d6a97d4ee0bdc666
#
_cell.length_a   1.000
_cell.length_b   1.000
_cell.length_c   1.000
_cell.angle_alpha   90.00
_cell.angle_beta   90.00
_cell.angle_gamma   90.00
#
_symmetry.space_group_name_H-M   'P 1'
#
loop_
_entity.id
_entity.type
_entity.pdbx_description
1 polymer ?
#
loop_
_entity_poly.entity_id
_entity_poly.type
_entity_poly.pdbx_seq_one_letter_code
_entity_poly.pdbx_strand_id
1 'polypeptide(L)'
;MFQPLRGIDDETEIAWALEWIIGLFESKGVDITPDIENTVWSALQSLASAPEDQRTLTGLSALLQDGDLRLALKPFTLEGAYGHILDGNSYALSENDTQAFEMEELMHSKALVAPVLTYLFHKLEARFDGRPTFLILDEAWVFLDDPMFAGRIREWLKVLRKKNVSVIFATQSLADIANSPIAPAVIESCLSRIFLPNNRAMEPQQREAYDSFGLNKRQVQIIASATPKRDYYFQSHGGNRLFDLQLGPVALAFCASASETDQADISKTIKAFGSENFAQQWLNFKGLEWAADLMSAEFNSEEYVPWLDAAE
;
A
#
# COMPACT_ATOMS: atom_id res chain seq x y z
N MET A 1 -4.93 -12.42 -8.51
CA MET A 1 -5.35 -13.58 -7.70
C MET A 1 -4.20 -13.93 -6.76
N PHE A 2 -4.46 -14.09 -5.48
CA PHE A 2 -3.45 -14.42 -4.47
C PHE A 2 -3.57 -15.88 -4.07
N GLN A 3 -2.45 -16.45 -3.58
CA GLN A 3 -2.38 -17.81 -3.02
C GLN A 3 -1.78 -17.76 -1.61
N PRO A 4 -2.57 -17.41 -0.58
CA PRO A 4 -2.06 -17.20 0.76
C PRO A 4 -1.40 -18.41 1.40
N LEU A 5 -1.84 -19.61 1.04
CA LEU A 5 -1.36 -20.87 1.61
C LEU A 5 -0.20 -21.51 0.85
N ARG A 6 0.37 -20.84 -0.17
CA ARG A 6 1.42 -21.43 -1.02
C ARG A 6 2.63 -21.96 -0.23
N GLY A 7 3.15 -21.17 0.69
CA GLY A 7 4.40 -21.42 1.40
C GLY A 7 4.26 -22.18 2.72
N ILE A 8 3.11 -22.82 3.01
CA ILE A 8 2.82 -23.45 4.30
C ILE A 8 3.65 -24.72 4.62
N ASP A 9 4.59 -25.12 3.76
CA ASP A 9 5.64 -26.06 4.06
C ASP A 9 6.77 -25.49 4.95
N ASP A 10 6.83 -24.16 5.07
CA ASP A 10 7.68 -23.47 6.04
C ASP A 10 6.97 -23.32 7.39
N GLU A 11 7.71 -23.54 8.51
CA GLU A 11 7.15 -23.46 9.87
C GLU A 11 6.61 -22.10 10.25
N THR A 12 7.21 -21.02 9.75
CA THR A 12 6.76 -19.65 10.00
C THR A 12 5.52 -19.31 9.17
N GLU A 13 5.49 -19.74 7.92
CA GLU A 13 4.37 -19.52 7.02
C GLU A 13 3.12 -20.29 7.46
N ILE A 14 3.26 -21.54 7.92
CA ILE A 14 2.11 -22.33 8.41
C ILE A 14 1.53 -21.75 9.71
N ALA A 15 2.39 -21.24 10.62
CA ALA A 15 1.94 -20.57 11.84
C ALA A 15 1.17 -19.28 11.52
N TRP A 16 1.70 -18.47 10.61
CA TRP A 16 0.99 -17.29 10.12
C TRP A 16 -0.33 -17.65 9.43
N ALA A 17 -0.35 -18.69 8.61
CA ALA A 17 -1.56 -19.17 7.92
C ALA A 17 -2.65 -19.61 8.90
N LEU A 18 -2.28 -20.25 10.02
CA LEU A 18 -3.22 -20.59 11.08
C LEU A 18 -3.90 -19.33 11.64
N GLU A 19 -3.13 -18.35 12.07
CA GLU A 19 -3.66 -17.09 12.61
C GLU A 19 -4.56 -16.39 11.57
N TRP A 20 -4.15 -16.37 10.32
CA TRP A 20 -4.90 -15.75 9.24
C TRP A 20 -6.24 -16.45 8.97
N ILE A 21 -6.27 -17.80 8.94
CA ILE A 21 -7.49 -18.60 8.77
C ILE A 21 -8.42 -18.44 9.98
N ILE A 22 -7.88 -18.43 11.19
CA ILE A 22 -8.67 -18.17 12.41
C ILE A 22 -9.35 -16.79 12.31
N GLY A 23 -8.63 -15.75 11.87
CA GLY A 23 -9.22 -14.44 11.63
C GLY A 23 -10.34 -14.44 10.57
N LEU A 24 -10.25 -15.29 9.54
CA LEU A 24 -11.35 -15.48 8.59
C LEU A 24 -12.59 -16.07 9.29
N PHE A 25 -12.42 -17.08 10.13
CA PHE A 25 -13.51 -17.72 10.86
C PHE A 25 -14.17 -16.77 11.86
N GLU A 26 -13.39 -16.02 12.64
CA GLU A 26 -13.91 -14.99 13.55
C GLU A 26 -14.73 -13.94 12.80
N SER A 27 -14.27 -13.51 11.62
CA SER A 27 -15.00 -12.56 10.77
C SER A 27 -16.37 -13.08 10.30
N LYS A 28 -16.57 -14.39 10.36
CA LYS A 28 -17.84 -15.09 10.03
C LYS A 28 -18.64 -15.47 11.27
N GLY A 29 -18.20 -15.06 12.47
CA GLY A 29 -18.90 -15.31 13.71
C GLY A 29 -18.69 -16.72 14.28
N VAL A 30 -17.61 -17.40 13.89
CA VAL A 30 -17.24 -18.68 14.51
C VAL A 30 -16.52 -18.40 15.82
N ASP A 31 -17.01 -18.98 16.90
CA ASP A 31 -16.35 -18.94 18.21
C ASP A 31 -15.13 -19.87 18.20
N ILE A 32 -13.95 -19.32 18.30
CA ILE A 32 -12.71 -20.08 18.23
C ILE A 32 -12.43 -20.79 19.55
N THR A 33 -12.33 -22.09 19.46
CA THR A 33 -11.97 -22.97 20.58
C THR A 33 -10.63 -23.65 20.30
N PRO A 34 -9.91 -24.15 21.34
CA PRO A 34 -8.67 -24.91 21.13
C PRO A 34 -8.83 -26.12 20.20
N ASP A 35 -10.01 -26.73 20.16
CA ASP A 35 -10.31 -27.86 19.29
C ASP A 35 -10.38 -27.40 17.81
N ILE A 36 -10.95 -26.23 17.55
CA ILE A 36 -10.97 -25.63 16.21
C ILE A 36 -9.55 -25.29 15.75
N GLU A 37 -8.74 -24.64 16.60
CA GLU A 37 -7.34 -24.33 16.29
C GLU A 37 -6.57 -25.61 15.93
N ASN A 38 -6.69 -26.67 16.73
CA ASN A 38 -6.05 -27.96 16.47
C ASN A 38 -6.55 -28.61 15.16
N THR A 39 -7.83 -28.49 14.87
CA THR A 39 -8.42 -29.02 13.62
C THR A 39 -7.85 -28.28 12.40
N VAL A 40 -7.81 -26.96 12.44
CA VAL A 40 -7.23 -26.14 11.36
C VAL A 40 -5.74 -26.41 11.21
N TRP A 41 -5.00 -26.47 12.32
CA TRP A 41 -3.58 -26.79 12.31
C TRP A 41 -3.30 -28.14 11.62
N SER A 42 -4.04 -29.19 11.99
CA SER A 42 -3.88 -30.52 11.41
C SER A 42 -4.22 -30.54 9.91
N ALA A 43 -5.25 -29.77 9.50
CA ALA A 43 -5.61 -29.63 8.09
C ALA A 43 -4.53 -28.86 7.31
N LEU A 44 -3.94 -27.80 7.87
CA LEU A 44 -2.83 -27.07 7.25
C LEU A 44 -1.57 -27.94 7.12
N GLN A 45 -1.22 -28.72 8.15
CA GLN A 45 -0.09 -29.67 8.06
C GLN A 45 -0.31 -30.72 6.97
N SER A 46 -1.53 -31.21 6.83
CA SER A 46 -1.87 -32.17 5.76
C SER A 46 -1.76 -31.50 4.39
N LEU A 47 -2.24 -30.27 4.25
CA LEU A 47 -2.17 -29.48 3.02
C LEU A 47 -0.74 -29.11 2.64
N ALA A 48 0.15 -28.88 3.62
CA ALA A 48 1.56 -28.59 3.39
C ALA A 48 2.30 -29.71 2.63
N SER A 49 1.81 -30.95 2.74
CA SER A 49 2.35 -32.10 1.99
C SER A 49 1.86 -32.18 0.55
N ALA A 50 0.88 -31.37 0.16
CA ALA A 50 0.36 -31.32 -1.21
C ALA A 50 1.27 -30.47 -2.13
N PRO A 51 1.20 -30.67 -3.47
CA PRO A 51 1.83 -29.78 -4.42
C PRO A 51 1.43 -28.31 -4.22
N GLU A 52 2.34 -27.38 -4.52
CA GLU A 52 2.12 -25.95 -4.28
C GLU A 52 0.83 -25.41 -4.91
N ASP A 53 0.49 -25.84 -6.12
CA ASP A 53 -0.71 -25.42 -6.84
C ASP A 53 -2.02 -25.90 -6.20
N GLN A 54 -1.95 -26.86 -5.30
CA GLN A 54 -3.07 -27.38 -4.52
C GLN A 54 -3.20 -26.77 -3.12
N ARG A 55 -2.19 -26.02 -2.67
CA ARG A 55 -2.20 -25.33 -1.37
C ARG A 55 -3.06 -24.09 -1.42
N THR A 56 -4.36 -24.31 -1.52
CA THR A 56 -5.41 -23.29 -1.72
C THR A 56 -6.47 -23.34 -0.62
N LEU A 57 -7.31 -22.32 -0.51
CA LEU A 57 -8.43 -22.35 0.44
C LEU A 57 -9.45 -23.43 0.10
N THR A 58 -9.65 -23.72 -1.19
CA THR A 58 -10.45 -24.86 -1.64
C THR A 58 -9.81 -26.18 -1.18
N GLY A 59 -8.49 -26.34 -1.31
CA GLY A 59 -7.75 -27.50 -0.80
C GLY A 59 -7.90 -27.66 0.71
N LEU A 60 -7.76 -26.56 1.48
CA LEU A 60 -7.99 -26.57 2.92
C LEU A 60 -9.42 -26.98 3.27
N SER A 61 -10.41 -26.39 2.59
CA SER A 61 -11.84 -26.70 2.80
C SER A 61 -12.15 -28.19 2.62
N ALA A 62 -11.49 -28.85 1.67
CA ALA A 62 -11.67 -30.28 1.44
C ALA A 62 -11.13 -31.16 2.59
N LEU A 63 -10.12 -30.68 3.33
CA LEU A 63 -9.50 -31.39 4.47
C LEU A 63 -10.24 -31.15 5.79
N LEU A 64 -11.01 -30.07 5.91
CA LEU A 64 -11.85 -29.78 7.08
C LEU A 64 -13.05 -30.74 7.12
N GLN A 65 -13.22 -31.45 8.24
CA GLN A 65 -14.36 -32.35 8.44
C GLN A 65 -15.59 -31.62 9.00
N ASP A 66 -15.38 -30.53 9.71
CA ASP A 66 -16.42 -29.71 10.32
C ASP A 66 -17.19 -28.93 9.25
N GLY A 67 -18.52 -29.07 9.27
CA GLY A 67 -19.42 -28.44 8.30
C GLY A 67 -19.51 -26.90 8.47
N ASP A 68 -19.44 -26.42 9.72
CA ASP A 68 -19.54 -24.99 10.02
C ASP A 68 -18.26 -24.28 9.59
N LEU A 69 -17.08 -24.87 9.80
CA LEU A 69 -15.82 -24.34 9.33
C LEU A 69 -15.77 -24.30 7.80
N ARG A 70 -16.23 -25.34 7.12
CA ARG A 70 -16.33 -25.34 5.64
C ARG A 70 -17.29 -24.26 5.14
N LEU A 71 -18.41 -24.06 5.82
CA LEU A 71 -19.39 -23.04 5.45
C LEU A 71 -18.80 -21.63 5.64
N ALA A 72 -18.08 -21.40 6.73
CA ALA A 72 -17.40 -20.13 7.00
C ALA A 72 -16.29 -19.82 5.99
N LEU A 73 -15.55 -20.85 5.51
CA LEU A 73 -14.47 -20.70 4.51
C LEU A 73 -15.01 -20.55 3.09
N LYS A 74 -16.20 -21.11 2.78
CA LYS A 74 -16.78 -21.16 1.43
C LYS A 74 -16.77 -19.84 0.64
N PRO A 75 -17.05 -18.66 1.23
CA PRO A 75 -16.99 -17.39 0.48
C PRO A 75 -15.63 -17.10 -0.14
N PHE A 76 -14.55 -17.63 0.42
CA PHE A 76 -13.16 -17.39 0.03
C PHE A 76 -12.58 -18.49 -0.88
N THR A 77 -13.29 -19.61 -1.08
CA THR A 77 -12.91 -20.69 -1.99
C THR A 77 -13.29 -20.38 -3.44
N LEU A 78 -12.79 -21.16 -4.39
CA LEU A 78 -13.08 -20.98 -5.83
C LEU A 78 -14.58 -20.93 -6.17
N GLU A 79 -15.41 -21.62 -5.40
CA GLU A 79 -16.87 -21.57 -5.55
C GLU A 79 -17.52 -20.33 -4.93
N GLY A 80 -16.78 -19.59 -4.12
CA GLY A 80 -17.26 -18.44 -3.38
C GLY A 80 -17.07 -17.11 -4.09
N ALA A 81 -17.73 -16.09 -3.55
CA ALA A 81 -17.70 -14.73 -4.12
C ALA A 81 -16.28 -14.13 -4.22
N TYR A 82 -15.37 -14.55 -3.33
CA TYR A 82 -14.04 -13.97 -3.15
C TYR A 82 -12.89 -14.88 -3.58
N GLY A 83 -13.18 -16.08 -4.05
CA GLY A 83 -12.18 -17.05 -4.47
C GLY A 83 -11.32 -16.56 -5.63
N HIS A 84 -11.89 -15.76 -6.54
CA HIS A 84 -11.15 -15.14 -7.64
C HIS A 84 -10.04 -14.18 -7.16
N ILE A 85 -10.04 -13.77 -5.91
CA ILE A 85 -8.98 -12.92 -5.31
C ILE A 85 -8.03 -13.75 -4.46
N LEU A 86 -8.55 -14.60 -3.55
CA LEU A 86 -7.79 -15.23 -2.47
C LEU A 86 -7.49 -16.73 -2.67
N ASP A 87 -8.08 -17.38 -3.67
CA ASP A 87 -7.94 -18.82 -3.87
C ASP A 87 -7.22 -19.15 -5.19
N GLY A 88 -6.13 -18.42 -5.46
CA GLY A 88 -5.29 -18.66 -6.63
C GLY A 88 -4.43 -19.91 -6.50
N ASN A 89 -3.97 -20.40 -7.64
CA ASN A 89 -3.03 -21.52 -7.76
C ASN A 89 -1.68 -21.09 -8.35
N SER A 90 -1.43 -19.78 -8.43
CA SER A 90 -0.19 -19.21 -8.94
C SER A 90 0.19 -17.97 -8.14
N TYR A 91 1.49 -17.69 -8.07
CA TYR A 91 2.01 -16.53 -7.35
C TYR A 91 1.82 -15.27 -8.20
N ALA A 92 0.95 -14.39 -7.76
CA ALA A 92 0.60 -13.17 -8.48
C ALA A 92 1.40 -11.93 -8.01
N LEU A 93 2.16 -12.03 -6.92
CA LEU A 93 3.00 -10.93 -6.46
C LEU A 93 4.28 -10.88 -7.29
N SER A 94 4.53 -9.74 -7.93
CA SER A 94 5.76 -9.49 -8.67
C SER A 94 6.98 -9.49 -7.73
N GLU A 95 8.13 -9.90 -8.22
CA GLU A 95 9.41 -9.78 -7.50
C GLU A 95 10.11 -8.43 -7.79
N ASN A 96 9.45 -7.54 -8.54
CA ASN A 96 10.00 -6.25 -8.90
C ASN A 96 10.27 -5.36 -7.67
N ASP A 97 11.27 -4.50 -7.78
CA ASP A 97 11.63 -3.54 -6.73
C ASP A 97 10.55 -2.46 -6.52
N THR A 98 9.73 -2.18 -7.54
CA THR A 98 8.59 -1.26 -7.44
C THR A 98 7.30 -2.04 -7.63
N GLN A 99 6.39 -1.92 -6.66
CA GLN A 99 5.07 -2.53 -6.69
C GLN A 99 4.01 -1.52 -6.31
N ALA A 100 2.88 -1.58 -6.99
CA ALA A 100 1.69 -0.79 -6.66
C ALA A 100 0.49 -1.73 -6.57
N PHE A 101 -0.33 -1.54 -5.55
CA PHE A 101 -1.55 -2.29 -5.32
C PHE A 101 -2.72 -1.32 -5.40
N GLU A 102 -3.56 -1.49 -6.42
CA GLU A 102 -4.80 -0.74 -6.52
C GLU A 102 -5.83 -1.33 -5.54
N MET A 103 -6.35 -0.48 -4.68
CA MET A 103 -7.20 -0.90 -3.56
C MET A 103 -8.67 -0.53 -3.75
N GLU A 104 -9.03 0.23 -4.81
CA GLU A 104 -10.37 0.77 -5.00
C GLU A 104 -11.44 -0.33 -5.00
N GLU A 105 -11.26 -1.38 -5.81
CA GLU A 105 -12.22 -2.49 -5.86
C GLU A 105 -12.31 -3.25 -4.53
N LEU A 106 -11.19 -3.39 -3.82
CA LEU A 106 -11.14 -4.04 -2.52
C LEU A 106 -11.96 -3.29 -1.48
N MET A 107 -11.92 -1.94 -1.53
CA MET A 107 -12.63 -1.07 -0.59
C MET A 107 -14.14 -1.22 -0.64
N HIS A 108 -14.70 -1.64 -1.77
CA HIS A 108 -16.14 -1.90 -1.91
C HIS A 108 -16.58 -3.18 -1.19
N SER A 109 -15.65 -4.05 -0.77
CA SER A 109 -15.95 -5.32 -0.11
C SER A 109 -15.34 -5.41 1.29
N LYS A 110 -16.08 -4.93 2.31
CA LYS A 110 -15.62 -4.96 3.71
C LYS A 110 -15.12 -6.33 4.18
N ALA A 111 -15.67 -7.41 3.63
CA ALA A 111 -15.26 -8.78 3.99
C ALA A 111 -13.87 -9.16 3.44
N LEU A 112 -13.37 -8.46 2.41
CA LEU A 112 -12.08 -8.74 1.79
C LEU A 112 -10.96 -7.86 2.29
N VAL A 113 -11.27 -6.65 2.75
CA VAL A 113 -10.25 -5.66 3.15
C VAL A 113 -9.27 -6.27 4.15
N ALA A 114 -9.79 -6.79 5.27
CA ALA A 114 -8.95 -7.35 6.32
C ALA A 114 -8.12 -8.56 5.83
N PRO A 115 -8.69 -9.60 5.22
CA PRO A 115 -7.91 -10.75 4.74
C PRO A 115 -6.83 -10.40 3.73
N VAL A 116 -7.16 -9.56 2.74
CA VAL A 116 -6.20 -9.19 1.69
C VAL A 116 -5.08 -8.32 2.24
N LEU A 117 -5.40 -7.32 3.06
CA LEU A 117 -4.38 -6.44 3.66
C LEU A 117 -3.46 -7.21 4.60
N THR A 118 -4.00 -8.12 5.43
CA THR A 118 -3.17 -8.96 6.30
C THR A 118 -2.20 -9.81 5.49
N TYR A 119 -2.66 -10.39 4.38
CA TYR A 119 -1.79 -11.15 3.48
C TYR A 119 -0.72 -10.27 2.82
N LEU A 120 -1.11 -9.11 2.26
CA LEU A 120 -0.18 -8.19 1.63
C LEU A 120 0.87 -7.68 2.63
N PHE A 121 0.46 -7.32 3.84
CA PHE A 121 1.37 -6.86 4.88
C PHE A 121 2.36 -7.95 5.30
N HIS A 122 1.90 -9.20 5.44
CA HIS A 122 2.78 -10.33 5.72
C HIS A 122 3.85 -10.49 4.61
N LYS A 123 3.44 -10.45 3.35
CA LYS A 123 4.37 -10.57 2.21
C LYS A 123 5.32 -9.38 2.08
N LEU A 124 4.86 -8.16 2.40
CA LEU A 124 5.72 -6.98 2.43
C LEU A 124 6.77 -7.06 3.55
N GLU A 125 6.37 -7.48 4.75
CA GLU A 125 7.30 -7.65 5.89
C GLU A 125 8.44 -8.63 5.60
N ALA A 126 8.15 -9.71 4.89
CA ALA A 126 9.15 -10.69 4.47
C ALA A 126 10.21 -10.09 3.50
N ARG A 127 9.87 -8.98 2.82
CA ARG A 127 10.78 -8.30 1.88
C ARG A 127 11.64 -7.22 2.53
N PHE A 128 11.39 -6.84 3.78
CA PHE A 128 12.17 -5.84 4.49
C PHE A 128 13.48 -6.44 5.01
N ASP A 129 14.44 -6.59 4.11
CA ASP A 129 15.73 -7.26 4.31
C ASP A 129 16.88 -6.30 4.69
N GLY A 130 16.58 -5.01 4.93
CA GLY A 130 17.55 -3.97 5.26
C GLY A 130 17.94 -3.07 4.09
N ARG A 131 17.53 -3.38 2.86
CA ARG A 131 17.65 -2.45 1.72
C ARG A 131 16.77 -1.21 1.96
N PRO A 132 17.23 0.00 1.52
CA PRO A 132 16.39 1.18 1.60
C PRO A 132 15.05 0.96 0.89
N THR A 133 13.96 1.09 1.62
CA THR A 133 12.61 0.81 1.11
C THR A 133 11.67 1.96 1.45
N PHE A 134 10.82 2.36 0.51
CA PHE A 134 9.69 3.23 0.74
C PHE A 134 8.40 2.42 0.76
N LEU A 135 7.66 2.51 1.86
CA LEU A 135 6.29 2.01 1.96
C LEU A 135 5.34 3.20 1.89
N ILE A 136 4.60 3.32 0.80
CA ILE A 136 3.67 4.42 0.56
C ILE A 136 2.25 3.90 0.81
N LEU A 137 1.58 4.47 1.81
CA LEU A 137 0.19 4.18 2.16
C LEU A 137 -0.64 5.40 1.76
N ASP A 138 -1.17 5.36 0.54
CA ASP A 138 -2.14 6.36 0.06
C ASP A 138 -3.52 6.04 0.62
N GLU A 139 -4.34 7.05 0.83
CA GLU A 139 -5.63 6.94 1.51
C GLU A 139 -5.51 6.22 2.87
N ALA A 140 -4.54 6.63 3.67
CA ALA A 140 -4.13 5.94 4.91
C ALA A 140 -5.27 5.77 5.93
N TRP A 141 -6.34 6.59 5.88
CA TRP A 141 -7.51 6.48 6.75
C TRP A 141 -8.16 5.10 6.67
N VAL A 142 -8.12 4.46 5.49
CA VAL A 142 -8.63 3.11 5.25
C VAL A 142 -8.01 2.09 6.20
N PHE A 143 -6.70 2.22 6.43
CA PHE A 143 -5.95 1.32 7.30
C PHE A 143 -6.13 1.68 8.79
N LEU A 144 -6.58 2.90 9.09
CA LEU A 144 -6.69 3.41 10.45
C LEU A 144 -8.07 3.14 11.07
N ASP A 145 -9.08 2.92 10.26
CA ASP A 145 -10.45 2.62 10.72
C ASP A 145 -10.60 1.21 11.28
N ASP A 146 -9.74 0.27 10.85
CA ASP A 146 -9.74 -1.09 11.36
C ASP A 146 -8.74 -1.22 12.52
N PRO A 147 -9.18 -1.64 13.73
CA PRO A 147 -8.31 -1.73 14.90
C PRO A 147 -7.12 -2.68 14.74
N MET A 148 -7.26 -3.76 13.97
CA MET A 148 -6.19 -4.72 13.71
C MET A 148 -5.08 -4.07 12.89
N PHE A 149 -5.43 -3.35 11.81
CA PHE A 149 -4.46 -2.64 11.01
C PHE A 149 -3.85 -1.45 11.72
N ALA A 150 -4.67 -0.69 12.46
CA ALA A 150 -4.16 0.38 13.32
C ALA A 150 -3.10 -0.15 14.30
N GLY A 151 -3.33 -1.33 14.89
CA GLY A 151 -2.36 -2.03 15.74
C GLY A 151 -1.07 -2.38 14.99
N ARG A 152 -1.16 -2.97 13.79
CA ARG A 152 -0.02 -3.36 12.95
C ARG A 152 0.78 -2.13 12.50
N ILE A 153 0.13 -1.07 12.05
CA ILE A 153 0.81 0.18 11.67
C ILE A 153 1.55 0.79 12.87
N ARG A 154 0.94 0.79 14.06
CA ARG A 154 1.61 1.24 15.29
C ARG A 154 2.88 0.44 15.59
N GLU A 155 2.85 -0.87 15.41
CA GLU A 155 4.01 -1.74 15.57
C GLU A 155 5.07 -1.41 14.51
N TRP A 156 4.69 -1.28 13.26
CA TRP A 156 5.57 -0.95 12.16
C TRP A 156 6.29 0.38 12.36
N LEU A 157 5.60 1.41 12.76
CA LEU A 157 6.22 2.71 13.06
C LEU A 157 7.37 2.62 14.06
N LYS A 158 7.35 1.61 14.95
CA LYS A 158 8.43 1.39 15.93
C LYS A 158 9.60 0.58 15.39
N VAL A 159 9.35 -0.36 14.46
CA VAL A 159 10.36 -1.36 14.05
C VAL A 159 10.90 -1.14 12.65
N LEU A 160 10.13 -0.55 11.71
CA LEU A 160 10.53 -0.42 10.31
C LEU A 160 11.78 0.42 10.09
N ARG A 161 12.02 1.42 10.94
CA ARG A 161 13.27 2.18 10.94
C ARG A 161 14.50 1.28 11.07
N LYS A 162 14.42 0.21 11.88
CA LYS A 162 15.54 -0.74 12.08
C LYS A 162 15.77 -1.61 10.84
N LYS A 163 14.74 -1.74 9.99
CA LYS A 163 14.80 -2.48 8.73
C LYS A 163 15.06 -1.56 7.53
N ASN A 164 15.45 -0.30 7.75
CA ASN A 164 15.72 0.69 6.72
C ASN A 164 14.51 0.99 5.82
N VAL A 165 13.30 0.95 6.39
CA VAL A 165 12.04 1.24 5.70
C VAL A 165 11.52 2.60 6.13
N SER A 166 11.25 3.47 5.18
CA SER A 166 10.59 4.77 5.37
C SER A 166 9.12 4.65 4.99
N VAL A 167 8.22 5.04 5.90
CA VAL A 167 6.78 5.00 5.67
C VAL A 167 6.27 6.39 5.30
N ILE A 168 5.52 6.48 4.23
CA ILE A 168 4.84 7.70 3.78
C ILE A 168 3.34 7.46 3.91
N PHE A 169 2.68 8.27 4.75
CA PHE A 169 1.22 8.29 4.85
C PHE A 169 0.67 9.46 4.06
N ALA A 170 -0.27 9.21 3.18
CA ALA A 170 -1.05 10.25 2.52
C ALA A 170 -2.53 10.12 2.91
N THR A 171 -3.18 11.25 3.15
CA THR A 171 -4.61 11.31 3.46
C THR A 171 -5.19 12.64 3.02
N GLN A 172 -6.46 12.65 2.67
CA GLN A 172 -7.20 13.85 2.31
C GLN A 172 -7.71 14.63 3.54
N SER A 173 -7.77 13.97 4.71
CA SER A 173 -8.32 14.57 5.93
C SER A 173 -7.38 14.38 7.11
N LEU A 174 -6.97 15.49 7.72
CA LEU A 174 -6.23 15.45 8.99
C LEU A 174 -7.09 14.94 10.14
N ALA A 175 -8.40 15.16 10.09
CA ALA A 175 -9.33 14.71 11.12
C ALA A 175 -9.38 13.19 11.22
N ASP A 176 -9.23 12.47 10.11
CA ASP A 176 -9.24 11.00 10.09
C ASP A 176 -8.05 10.44 10.88
N ILE A 177 -6.87 11.05 10.69
CA ILE A 177 -5.70 10.68 11.50
C ILE A 177 -5.88 11.14 12.96
N ALA A 178 -6.30 12.39 13.19
CA ALA A 178 -6.41 12.96 14.53
C ALA A 178 -7.40 12.18 15.44
N ASN A 179 -8.46 11.64 14.85
CA ASN A 179 -9.47 10.84 15.55
C ASN A 179 -9.12 9.34 15.66
N SER A 180 -8.07 8.90 14.97
CA SER A 180 -7.63 7.51 15.01
C SER A 180 -6.99 7.14 16.36
N PRO A 181 -7.18 5.90 16.85
CA PRO A 181 -6.50 5.39 18.06
C PRO A 181 -4.98 5.44 17.99
N ILE A 182 -4.40 5.51 16.78
CA ILE A 182 -2.94 5.58 16.61
C ILE A 182 -2.42 6.99 16.34
N ALA A 183 -3.28 8.02 16.38
CA ALA A 183 -2.87 9.41 16.17
C ALA A 183 -1.59 9.79 16.92
N PRO A 184 -1.44 9.49 18.23
CA PRO A 184 -0.21 9.82 18.95
C PRO A 184 1.03 9.17 18.33
N ALA A 185 0.93 7.90 17.92
CA ALA A 185 2.07 7.18 17.32
C ALA A 185 2.45 7.74 15.94
N VAL A 186 1.47 8.11 15.11
CA VAL A 186 1.71 8.75 13.80
C VAL A 186 2.32 10.14 13.99
N ILE A 187 1.76 10.95 14.88
CA ILE A 187 2.25 12.32 15.15
C ILE A 187 3.68 12.29 15.70
N GLU A 188 4.01 11.35 16.57
CA GLU A 188 5.34 11.19 17.16
C GLU A 188 6.37 10.64 16.17
N SER A 189 5.97 9.67 15.32
CA SER A 189 6.90 8.98 14.42
C SER A 189 7.09 9.70 13.09
N CYS A 190 6.07 10.39 12.58
CA CYS A 190 6.13 11.14 11.32
C CYS A 190 6.60 12.57 11.56
N LEU A 191 7.91 12.74 11.67
CA LEU A 191 8.54 14.04 11.99
C LEU A 191 8.58 15.00 10.81
N SER A 192 8.52 14.48 9.58
CA SER A 192 8.43 15.27 8.35
C SER A 192 6.99 15.24 7.84
N ARG A 193 6.40 16.41 7.61
CA ARG A 193 5.01 16.54 7.18
C ARG A 193 4.90 17.55 6.07
N ILE A 194 4.04 17.25 5.10
CA ILE A 194 3.71 18.14 4.00
C ILE A 194 2.21 18.42 4.06
N PHE A 195 1.84 19.69 4.21
CA PHE A 195 0.46 20.10 4.21
C PHE A 195 0.15 20.78 2.89
N LEU A 196 -0.94 20.34 2.26
CA LEU A 196 -1.45 20.92 1.03
C LEU A 196 -2.30 22.16 1.34
N PRO A 197 -2.42 23.10 0.38
CA PRO A 197 -3.26 24.27 0.54
C PRO A 197 -4.71 23.91 0.88
N ASN A 198 -5.26 24.58 1.88
CA ASN A 198 -6.63 24.38 2.31
C ASN A 198 -7.23 25.74 2.73
N ASN A 199 -8.04 26.34 1.88
CA ASN A 199 -8.68 27.63 2.14
C ASN A 199 -9.64 27.61 3.35
N ARG A 200 -10.06 26.42 3.79
CA ARG A 200 -10.91 26.21 4.97
C ARG A 200 -10.10 25.93 6.26
N ALA A 201 -8.77 25.94 6.20
CA ALA A 201 -7.90 25.58 7.33
C ALA A 201 -8.13 26.47 8.58
N MET A 202 -8.68 27.66 8.42
CA MET A 202 -9.00 28.58 9.52
C MET A 202 -10.37 28.35 10.16
N GLU A 203 -11.22 27.49 9.60
CA GLU A 203 -12.50 27.11 10.21
C GLU A 203 -12.26 26.36 11.53
N PRO A 204 -13.09 26.55 12.57
CA PRO A 204 -12.80 26.02 13.92
C PRO A 204 -12.48 24.52 13.95
N GLN A 205 -13.28 23.71 13.25
CA GLN A 205 -13.09 22.24 13.23
C GLN A 205 -11.79 21.84 12.53
N GLN A 206 -11.46 22.45 11.38
CA GLN A 206 -10.22 22.19 10.66
C GLN A 206 -9.03 22.68 11.47
N ARG A 207 -9.17 23.83 12.08
CA ARG A 207 -8.15 24.45 12.92
C ARG A 207 -7.71 23.53 14.07
N GLU A 208 -8.67 22.88 14.75
CA GLU A 208 -8.39 21.94 15.83
C GLU A 208 -7.54 20.77 15.37
N ALA A 209 -7.82 20.25 14.18
CA ALA A 209 -7.00 19.19 13.59
C ALA A 209 -5.55 19.67 13.34
N TYR A 210 -5.34 20.87 12.75
CA TYR A 210 -3.99 21.42 12.57
C TYR A 210 -3.28 21.67 13.92
N ASP A 211 -3.98 22.15 14.93
CA ASP A 211 -3.42 22.36 16.26
C ASP A 211 -2.94 21.03 16.90
N SER A 212 -3.66 19.92 16.69
CA SER A 212 -3.26 18.59 17.15
C SER A 212 -1.93 18.09 16.51
N PHE A 213 -1.65 18.54 15.29
CA PHE A 213 -0.37 18.30 14.61
C PHE A 213 0.72 19.31 14.98
N GLY A 214 0.47 20.20 15.94
CA GLY A 214 1.45 21.15 16.46
C GLY A 214 1.65 22.39 15.60
N LEU A 215 0.71 22.74 14.70
CA LEU A 215 0.79 23.97 13.93
C LEU A 215 0.23 25.15 14.72
N ASN A 216 0.95 26.27 14.72
CA ASN A 216 0.46 27.51 15.29
C ASN A 216 -0.44 28.28 14.30
N LYS A 217 -1.13 29.31 14.80
CA LYS A 217 -2.07 30.13 14.01
C LYS A 217 -1.44 30.68 12.73
N ARG A 218 -0.18 31.12 12.76
CA ARG A 218 0.50 31.70 11.61
C ARG A 218 0.77 30.65 10.53
N GLN A 219 1.16 29.46 10.92
CA GLN A 219 1.39 28.34 10.00
C GLN A 219 0.10 27.90 9.29
N VAL A 220 -1.01 27.81 10.04
CA VAL A 220 -2.32 27.52 9.45
C VAL A 220 -2.79 28.63 8.50
N GLN A 221 -2.52 29.91 8.82
CA GLN A 221 -2.80 31.02 7.90
C GLN A 221 -2.02 30.91 6.58
N ILE A 222 -0.74 30.48 6.64
CA ILE A 222 0.07 30.28 5.45
C ILE A 222 -0.56 29.18 4.59
N ILE A 223 -0.95 28.05 5.17
CA ILE A 223 -1.62 26.94 4.48
C ILE A 223 -2.94 27.41 3.85
N ALA A 224 -3.73 28.23 4.60
CA ALA A 224 -5.00 28.75 4.11
C ALA A 224 -4.87 29.71 2.93
N SER A 225 -3.75 30.42 2.83
CA SER A 225 -3.47 31.39 1.75
C SER A 225 -2.62 30.83 0.61
N ALA A 226 -2.13 29.61 0.74
CA ALA A 226 -1.28 28.97 -0.26
C ALA A 226 -2.07 28.60 -1.54
N THR A 227 -1.39 28.58 -2.67
CA THR A 227 -1.98 28.30 -3.99
C THR A 227 -2.10 26.80 -4.20
N PRO A 228 -3.31 26.24 -4.42
CA PRO A 228 -3.49 24.82 -4.71
C PRO A 228 -2.70 24.36 -5.94
N LYS A 229 -2.21 23.10 -5.88
CA LYS A 229 -1.41 22.42 -6.93
C LYS A 229 -0.06 23.08 -7.23
N ARG A 230 0.34 24.07 -6.44
CA ARG A 230 1.59 24.78 -6.59
C ARG A 230 2.38 24.82 -5.30
N ASP A 231 1.78 25.34 -4.23
CA ASP A 231 2.46 25.58 -2.98
C ASP A 231 2.29 24.39 -2.04
N TYR A 232 3.37 24.04 -1.30
CA TYR A 232 3.40 22.96 -0.33
C TYR A 232 4.03 23.48 0.96
N TYR A 233 3.36 23.27 2.10
CA TYR A 233 3.89 23.67 3.39
C TYR A 233 4.60 22.49 4.04
N PHE A 234 5.91 22.53 4.07
CA PHE A 234 6.77 21.52 4.70
C PHE A 234 7.04 21.87 6.16
N GLN A 235 6.88 20.89 7.04
CA GLN A 235 7.22 20.95 8.46
C GLN A 235 8.16 19.78 8.79
N SER A 236 9.25 20.07 9.49
CA SER A 236 10.17 19.06 10.01
C SER A 236 10.86 19.54 11.29
N HIS A 237 11.66 18.67 11.92
CA HIS A 237 12.51 19.03 13.04
C HIS A 237 13.52 20.14 12.68
N GLY A 238 13.99 20.17 11.43
CA GLY A 238 14.96 21.17 10.94
C GLY A 238 14.33 22.53 10.60
N GLY A 239 13.02 22.66 10.68
CA GLY A 239 12.31 23.90 10.37
C GLY A 239 11.11 23.72 9.45
N ASN A 240 10.50 24.85 9.08
CA ASN A 240 9.29 24.90 8.29
C ASN A 240 9.46 25.83 7.12
N ARG A 241 8.88 25.49 5.95
CA ARG A 241 8.86 26.39 4.79
C ARG A 241 7.71 26.10 3.85
N LEU A 242 7.26 27.14 3.17
CA LEU A 242 6.44 27.03 1.98
C LEU A 242 7.36 26.90 0.77
N PHE A 243 7.08 25.98 -0.14
CA PHE A 243 7.84 25.81 -1.38
C PHE A 243 6.90 25.54 -2.54
N ASP A 244 7.34 25.89 -3.74
CA ASP A 244 6.68 25.56 -5.01
C ASP A 244 7.35 24.30 -5.57
N LEU A 245 6.57 23.24 -5.84
CA LEU A 245 7.11 21.95 -6.31
C LEU A 245 7.62 22.02 -7.76
N GLN A 246 7.06 22.89 -8.58
CA GLN A 246 7.47 23.15 -9.97
C GLN A 246 7.89 21.90 -10.77
N LEU A 247 7.02 20.91 -10.84
CA LEU A 247 7.27 19.75 -11.70
C LEU A 247 7.38 20.18 -13.15
N GLY A 248 8.49 19.79 -13.81
CA GLY A 248 8.67 20.03 -15.23
C GLY A 248 7.71 19.20 -16.11
N PRO A 249 7.60 19.51 -17.41
CA PRO A 249 6.63 18.89 -18.31
C PRO A 249 6.79 17.38 -18.42
N VAL A 250 8.02 16.86 -18.34
CA VAL A 250 8.29 15.41 -18.38
C VAL A 250 7.70 14.72 -17.14
N ALA A 251 7.95 15.24 -15.94
CA ALA A 251 7.40 14.69 -14.73
C ALA A 251 5.85 14.76 -14.73
N LEU A 252 5.29 15.89 -15.18
CA LEU A 252 3.84 16.06 -15.31
C LEU A 252 3.21 15.08 -16.32
N ALA A 253 3.88 14.73 -17.40
CA ALA A 253 3.41 13.76 -18.37
C ALA A 253 3.14 12.39 -17.76
N PHE A 254 3.90 12.00 -16.73
CA PHE A 254 3.73 10.72 -16.03
C PHE A 254 2.89 10.85 -14.74
N CYS A 255 3.13 11.90 -13.93
CA CYS A 255 2.48 12.03 -12.62
C CYS A 255 1.06 12.63 -12.68
N ALA A 256 0.71 13.37 -13.75
CA ALA A 256 -0.60 14.03 -13.89
C ALA A 256 -1.55 13.30 -14.87
N SER A 257 -1.25 12.06 -15.23
CA SER A 257 -2.03 11.26 -16.19
C SER A 257 -3.03 10.33 -15.49
N ALA A 258 -3.92 10.91 -14.69
CA ALA A 258 -4.91 10.17 -13.89
C ALA A 258 -6.33 10.18 -14.48
N SER A 259 -6.59 10.92 -15.58
CA SER A 259 -7.91 10.95 -16.20
C SER A 259 -8.24 9.61 -16.90
N GLU A 260 -9.53 9.26 -17.00
CA GLU A 260 -9.97 8.07 -17.73
C GLU A 260 -9.46 8.05 -19.19
N THR A 261 -9.38 9.24 -19.80
CA THR A 261 -8.83 9.40 -21.16
C THR A 261 -7.34 9.06 -21.20
N ASP A 262 -6.56 9.59 -20.25
CA ASP A 262 -5.13 9.28 -20.16
C ASP A 262 -4.90 7.79 -19.91
N GLN A 263 -5.67 7.16 -19.02
CA GLN A 263 -5.55 5.72 -18.73
C GLN A 263 -5.87 4.87 -19.96
N ALA A 264 -6.89 5.25 -20.73
CA ALA A 264 -7.23 4.58 -21.99
C ALA A 264 -6.10 4.73 -23.02
N ASP A 265 -5.50 5.91 -23.14
CA ASP A 265 -4.42 6.18 -24.08
C ASP A 265 -3.10 5.53 -23.65
N ILE A 266 -2.79 5.49 -22.34
CA ILE A 266 -1.69 4.70 -21.77
C ILE A 266 -1.84 3.23 -22.17
N SER A 267 -3.03 2.66 -21.92
CA SER A 267 -3.32 1.25 -22.23
C SER A 267 -3.18 0.94 -23.74
N LYS A 268 -3.64 1.84 -24.61
CA LYS A 268 -3.45 1.72 -26.06
C LYS A 268 -1.96 1.80 -26.45
N THR A 269 -1.21 2.72 -25.86
CA THR A 269 0.21 2.90 -26.15
C THR A 269 1.01 1.67 -25.73
N ILE A 270 0.77 1.14 -24.54
CA ILE A 270 1.43 -0.09 -24.06
C ILE A 270 1.08 -1.27 -24.97
N LYS A 271 -0.18 -1.41 -25.37
CA LYS A 271 -0.62 -2.48 -26.27
C LYS A 271 -0.01 -2.40 -27.65
N ALA A 272 0.23 -1.19 -28.16
CA ALA A 272 0.76 -0.97 -29.51
C ALA A 272 2.29 -1.11 -29.57
N PHE A 273 3.02 -0.68 -28.54
CA PHE A 273 4.47 -0.52 -28.57
C PHE A 273 5.24 -1.35 -27.53
N GLY A 274 4.55 -2.04 -26.62
CA GLY A 274 5.15 -2.76 -25.51
C GLY A 274 5.47 -1.85 -24.31
N SER A 275 5.64 -2.45 -23.13
CA SER A 275 5.96 -1.72 -21.90
C SER A 275 7.36 -1.12 -21.92
N GLU A 276 8.31 -1.76 -22.58
CA GLU A 276 9.69 -1.30 -22.73
C GLU A 276 9.82 0.01 -23.53
N ASN A 277 8.94 0.22 -24.51
CA ASN A 277 8.95 1.43 -25.35
C ASN A 277 7.92 2.48 -24.87
N PHE A 278 7.13 2.15 -23.84
CA PHE A 278 6.03 2.99 -23.39
C PHE A 278 6.46 4.41 -23.09
N ALA A 279 7.50 4.60 -22.30
CA ALA A 279 7.90 5.92 -21.82
C ALA A 279 8.25 6.86 -22.97
N GLN A 280 9.00 6.38 -23.96
CA GLN A 280 9.36 7.15 -25.15
C GLN A 280 8.11 7.52 -25.99
N GLN A 281 7.26 6.53 -26.25
CA GLN A 281 6.05 6.75 -27.06
C GLN A 281 5.03 7.64 -26.34
N TRP A 282 4.94 7.55 -25.03
CA TRP A 282 4.09 8.40 -24.21
C TRP A 282 4.56 9.85 -24.22
N LEU A 283 5.88 10.11 -24.14
CA LEU A 283 6.43 11.46 -24.29
C LEU A 283 6.14 12.05 -25.66
N ASN A 284 6.28 11.28 -26.74
CA ASN A 284 5.89 11.72 -28.08
C ASN A 284 4.40 12.05 -28.16
N PHE A 285 3.55 11.19 -27.60
CA PHE A 285 2.11 11.42 -27.54
C PHE A 285 1.74 12.69 -26.78
N LYS A 286 2.49 13.04 -25.73
CA LYS A 286 2.33 14.27 -24.94
C LYS A 286 3.00 15.51 -25.58
N GLY A 287 3.57 15.40 -26.79
CA GLY A 287 4.24 16.51 -27.48
C GLY A 287 5.59 16.91 -26.90
N LEU A 288 6.29 15.94 -26.28
CA LEU A 288 7.59 16.10 -25.64
C LEU A 288 8.67 15.31 -26.43
N GLU A 289 8.71 15.51 -27.75
CA GLU A 289 9.61 14.79 -28.67
C GLU A 289 11.07 14.93 -28.24
N TRP A 290 11.46 16.13 -27.80
CA TRP A 290 12.82 16.38 -27.34
C TRP A 290 13.26 15.46 -26.19
N ALA A 291 12.32 15.13 -25.27
CA ALA A 291 12.58 14.22 -24.15
C ALA A 291 12.53 12.75 -24.60
N ALA A 292 11.67 12.42 -25.56
CA ALA A 292 11.62 11.10 -26.18
C ALA A 292 12.90 10.78 -26.95
N ASP A 293 13.49 11.76 -27.66
CA ASP A 293 14.74 11.61 -28.39
C ASP A 293 15.94 11.36 -27.46
N LEU A 294 15.94 12.00 -26.27
CA LEU A 294 16.98 11.74 -25.27
C LEU A 294 16.94 10.30 -24.72
N MET A 295 15.78 9.65 -24.70
CA MET A 295 15.67 8.24 -24.30
C MET A 295 16.22 7.27 -25.36
N SER A 296 16.25 7.70 -26.64
CA SER A 296 16.79 6.91 -27.73
C SER A 296 18.32 7.06 -27.89
N ALA A 297 18.88 8.16 -27.38
CA ALA A 297 20.31 8.35 -27.36
C ALA A 297 20.93 7.30 -26.42
N GLU A 298 21.78 6.42 -26.93
CA GLU A 298 22.61 5.56 -26.07
C GLU A 298 23.30 6.47 -25.06
N PHE A 299 22.90 6.33 -23.77
CA PHE A 299 23.57 7.00 -22.67
C PHE A 299 24.98 6.40 -22.62
N ASN A 300 25.93 7.04 -23.29
CA ASN A 300 27.35 6.81 -23.07
C ASN A 300 27.65 7.26 -21.64
N SER A 301 27.64 6.29 -20.71
CA SER A 301 27.79 6.47 -19.28
C SER A 301 29.11 7.11 -18.84
N GLU A 302 30.02 7.45 -19.77
CA GLU A 302 31.30 8.09 -19.48
C GLU A 302 31.26 9.63 -19.51
N GLU A 303 30.19 10.27 -19.97
CA GLU A 303 30.18 11.73 -20.18
C GLU A 303 29.23 12.53 -19.31
N TYR A 304 28.43 11.90 -18.42
CA TYR A 304 27.43 12.64 -17.65
C TYR A 304 27.43 12.34 -16.14
N VAL A 305 28.34 12.97 -15.40
CA VAL A 305 28.23 13.16 -13.95
C VAL A 305 28.57 14.61 -13.58
N PRO A 306 27.69 15.59 -13.85
CA PRO A 306 27.98 16.99 -13.49
C PRO A 306 27.55 17.39 -12.09
N TRP A 307 26.97 16.55 -11.26
CA TRP A 307 26.47 17.02 -9.97
C TRP A 307 26.76 16.12 -8.75
N LEU A 308 27.55 15.10 -8.90
CA LEU A 308 28.11 14.37 -7.75
C LEU A 308 29.33 15.07 -7.12
N ASP A 309 29.98 15.98 -7.85
CA ASP A 309 31.15 16.74 -7.36
C ASP A 309 30.79 18.07 -6.66
N ALA A 310 29.51 18.39 -6.50
CA ALA A 310 29.07 19.62 -5.82
C ALA A 310 28.62 19.42 -4.37
N ALA A 311 28.93 18.27 -3.76
CA ALA A 311 28.57 17.93 -2.39
C ALA A 311 29.80 17.56 -1.51
N GLU A 312 30.95 18.25 -1.71
CA GLU A 312 32.01 18.38 -0.69
C GLU A 312 31.92 19.72 0.01
#